data_e282274a2bef28d4731e5b3e84778694
#
_entry.id   e282274a2bef28d4731e5b3e84778694
#
_cell.length_a   1.000
_cell.length_b   1.000
_cell.length_c   1.000
_cell.angle_alpha   90.00
_cell.angle_beta   90.00
_cell.angle_gamma   90.00
#
_symmetry.space_group_name_H-M   'P 1'
#
loop_
_entity.id
_entity.type
_entity.pdbx_description
1 polymer ?
#
loop_
_entity_poly.entity_id
_entity_poly.type
_entity_poly.pdbx_seq_one_letter_code
_entity_poly.pdbx_strand_id
1 'polypeptide(L)'
;MRIGLITPDPGHPLLAGAAALLAPDHVVEALDPTPAGEAPVPVPRRPADVYLLKSGTPHAVGLARELERRGATVLNSAAATALCQDRTEMAGLALRAGLPFAATRTVGPFSEWACGSPLAAPVVVKSRHNRKGDLVARADDTAELRALARAWPREPVVVQEYAPNNGWDHKLWAIGERVFAARRRSELSPGGRGADLPLSPEELPSGWAGLVREVGAVFALEVFGVDIIDTGGGTPLIVDINAFPGVRNQPEAPAALASLTLRRAGDRRRPHV
;
A
#
# COMPACT_ATOMS: atom_id res chain seq x y z
N MET A 1 6.89 22.43 15.64
CA MET A 1 5.65 21.67 15.40
C MET A 1 5.74 20.32 16.10
N ARG A 2 4.60 19.69 16.34
CA ARG A 2 4.54 18.31 16.86
C ARG A 2 4.11 17.38 15.72
N ILE A 3 4.83 16.29 15.55
CA ILE A 3 4.64 15.31 14.49
C ILE A 3 4.46 13.94 15.15
N GLY A 4 3.35 13.26 14.88
CA GLY A 4 3.06 11.94 15.39
C GLY A 4 3.37 10.84 14.36
N LEU A 5 3.95 9.74 14.80
CA LEU A 5 4.17 8.55 13.98
C LEU A 5 3.25 7.42 14.46
N ILE A 6 2.20 7.10 13.73
CA ILE A 6 1.31 5.97 14.07
C ILE A 6 1.90 4.71 13.45
N THR A 7 2.66 3.96 14.23
CA THR A 7 3.41 2.78 13.78
C THR A 7 3.83 1.90 14.95
N PRO A 8 3.84 0.56 14.81
CA PRO A 8 4.48 -0.34 15.76
C PRO A 8 6.01 -0.39 15.61
N ASP A 9 6.55 0.20 14.53
CA ASP A 9 7.99 0.20 14.22
C ASP A 9 8.47 1.61 13.85
N PRO A 10 8.76 2.46 14.85
CA PRO A 10 9.33 3.79 14.60
C PRO A 10 10.75 3.73 14.04
N GLY A 11 11.46 2.60 14.20
CA GLY A 11 12.79 2.36 13.64
C GLY A 11 12.80 2.01 12.14
N HIS A 12 11.62 1.90 11.50
CA HIS A 12 11.55 1.65 10.06
C HIS A 12 12.36 2.70 9.27
N PRO A 13 13.29 2.31 8.35
CA PRO A 13 14.27 3.22 7.74
C PRO A 13 13.68 4.51 7.16
N LEU A 14 12.53 4.42 6.48
CA LEU A 14 11.85 5.60 5.93
C LEU A 14 11.41 6.59 7.03
N LEU A 15 10.80 6.08 8.11
CA LEU A 15 10.32 6.92 9.22
C LEU A 15 11.49 7.44 10.06
N ALA A 16 12.43 6.57 10.42
CA ALA A 16 13.60 6.96 11.22
C ALA A 16 14.43 8.02 10.51
N GLY A 17 14.67 7.87 9.19
CA GLY A 17 15.37 8.87 8.38
C GLY A 17 14.62 10.19 8.30
N ALA A 18 13.29 10.18 8.09
CA ALA A 18 12.50 11.41 8.09
C ALA A 18 12.45 12.06 9.49
N ALA A 19 12.31 11.26 10.56
CA ALA A 19 12.31 11.74 11.93
C ALA A 19 13.65 12.40 12.29
N ALA A 20 14.79 11.83 11.89
CA ALA A 20 16.11 12.41 12.11
C ALA A 20 16.26 13.79 11.43
N LEU A 21 15.66 13.99 10.26
CA LEU A 21 15.67 15.27 9.54
C LEU A 21 14.73 16.31 10.20
N LEU A 22 13.69 15.85 10.88
CA LEU A 22 12.68 16.71 11.50
C LEU A 22 13.01 17.07 12.96
N ALA A 23 13.63 16.17 13.70
CA ALA A 23 13.88 16.28 15.13
C ALA A 23 14.70 17.52 15.58
N PRO A 24 15.65 18.09 14.80
CA PRO A 24 16.35 19.30 15.21
C PRO A 24 15.44 20.50 15.50
N ASP A 25 14.34 20.65 14.73
CA ASP A 25 13.46 21.81 14.81
C ASP A 25 12.03 21.47 15.29
N HIS A 26 11.71 20.18 15.43
CA HIS A 26 10.34 19.72 15.69
C HIS A 26 10.31 18.57 16.69
N VAL A 27 9.21 18.45 17.42
CA VAL A 27 8.96 17.31 18.32
C VAL A 27 8.35 16.17 17.52
N VAL A 28 9.06 15.02 17.45
CA VAL A 28 8.59 13.81 16.78
C VAL A 28 8.30 12.75 17.84
N GLU A 29 7.07 12.25 17.88
CA GLU A 29 6.60 11.28 18.88
C GLU A 29 6.00 10.06 18.20
N ALA A 30 6.37 8.86 18.64
CA ALA A 30 5.77 7.62 18.15
C ALA A 30 4.51 7.29 18.98
N LEU A 31 3.46 6.84 18.27
CA LEU A 31 2.26 6.26 18.82
C LEU A 31 2.16 4.81 18.32
N ASP A 32 2.37 3.86 19.24
CA ASP A 32 2.19 2.46 18.93
C ASP A 32 0.68 2.13 18.87
N PRO A 33 0.13 1.75 17.70
CA PRO A 33 -1.26 1.38 17.58
C PRO A 33 -1.55 -0.05 18.03
N THR A 34 -0.58 -0.77 18.58
CA THR A 34 -0.76 -2.13 19.08
C THR A 34 -1.54 -2.07 20.39
N PRO A 35 -2.70 -2.72 20.50
CA PRO A 35 -3.48 -2.68 21.73
C PRO A 35 -2.77 -3.45 22.85
N ALA A 36 -2.80 -2.91 24.05
CA ALA A 36 -2.41 -3.63 25.25
C ALA A 36 -3.63 -4.44 25.77
N GLY A 37 -3.78 -5.67 25.27
CA GLY A 37 -4.94 -6.51 25.54
C GLY A 37 -6.21 -6.01 24.81
N GLU A 38 -7.35 -6.00 25.48
CA GLU A 38 -8.65 -5.56 24.91
C GLU A 38 -8.87 -4.04 24.99
N ALA A 39 -7.98 -3.30 25.64
CA ALA A 39 -8.15 -1.86 25.80
C ALA A 39 -7.95 -1.11 24.46
N PRO A 40 -8.77 -0.08 24.17
CA PRO A 40 -8.56 0.75 23.00
C PRO A 40 -7.24 1.52 23.10
N VAL A 41 -6.61 1.75 21.95
CA VAL A 41 -5.36 2.54 21.90
C VAL A 41 -5.61 3.95 22.41
N PRO A 42 -4.83 4.44 23.37
CA PRO A 42 -5.05 5.76 23.94
C PRO A 42 -4.86 6.87 22.90
N VAL A 43 -5.81 7.79 22.84
CA VAL A 43 -5.74 8.95 21.95
C VAL A 43 -5.11 10.12 22.72
N PRO A 44 -4.05 10.77 22.19
CA PRO A 44 -3.42 11.91 22.86
C PRO A 44 -4.42 13.03 23.16
N ARG A 45 -4.37 13.60 24.37
CA ARG A 45 -5.25 14.73 24.77
C ARG A 45 -5.03 15.96 23.89
N ARG A 46 -3.79 16.20 23.47
CA ARG A 46 -3.40 17.27 22.54
C ARG A 46 -2.86 16.63 21.27
N PRO A 47 -3.62 16.62 20.18
CA PRO A 47 -3.15 16.11 18.90
C PRO A 47 -1.89 16.82 18.42
N ALA A 48 -1.04 16.12 17.69
CA ALA A 48 0.06 16.70 16.94
C ALA A 48 -0.46 17.52 15.75
N ASP A 49 0.41 18.34 15.15
CA ASP A 49 0.07 19.16 13.99
C ASP A 49 -0.21 18.26 12.75
N VAL A 50 0.51 17.12 12.66
CA VAL A 50 0.35 16.12 11.60
C VAL A 50 0.73 14.73 12.13
N TYR A 51 0.09 13.71 11.61
CA TYR A 51 0.41 12.30 11.87
C TYR A 51 0.78 11.57 10.59
N LEU A 52 1.78 10.68 10.67
CA LEU A 52 2.15 9.75 9.62
C LEU A 52 1.61 8.36 9.97
N LEU A 53 0.62 7.88 9.21
CA LEU A 53 -0.05 6.59 9.44
C LEU A 53 0.67 5.47 8.67
N LYS A 54 1.71 4.89 9.29
CA LYS A 54 2.43 3.76 8.73
C LYS A 54 2.01 2.43 9.36
N SER A 55 0.72 2.21 9.39
CA SER A 55 0.11 0.95 9.79
C SER A 55 -1.29 0.85 9.20
N GLY A 56 -1.61 -0.28 8.60
CA GLY A 56 -2.95 -0.57 8.05
C GLY A 56 -3.82 -1.41 8.97
N THR A 57 -3.41 -1.67 10.23
CA THR A 57 -4.21 -2.47 11.15
C THR A 57 -5.52 -1.76 11.53
N PRO A 58 -6.60 -2.50 11.85
CA PRO A 58 -7.86 -1.90 12.27
C PRO A 58 -7.70 -0.92 13.43
N HIS A 59 -6.81 -1.20 14.38
CA HIS A 59 -6.53 -0.32 15.53
C HIS A 59 -5.83 0.98 15.10
N ALA A 60 -4.85 0.89 14.21
CA ALA A 60 -4.18 2.08 13.67
C ALA A 60 -5.13 2.96 12.88
N VAL A 61 -5.95 2.37 12.03
CA VAL A 61 -6.98 3.08 11.25
C VAL A 61 -8.03 3.69 12.19
N GLY A 62 -8.43 2.97 13.24
CA GLY A 62 -9.36 3.48 14.27
C GLY A 62 -8.79 4.68 15.02
N LEU A 63 -7.52 4.61 15.45
CA LEU A 63 -6.81 5.72 16.08
C LEU A 63 -6.71 6.94 15.14
N ALA A 64 -6.36 6.70 13.87
CA ALA A 64 -6.28 7.75 12.87
C ALA A 64 -7.62 8.46 12.64
N ARG A 65 -8.72 7.72 12.52
CA ARG A 65 -10.10 8.29 12.43
C ARG A 65 -10.45 9.16 13.62
N GLU A 66 -10.09 8.71 14.83
CA GLU A 66 -10.34 9.50 16.04
C GLU A 66 -9.54 10.80 16.04
N LEU A 67 -8.28 10.76 15.62
CA LEU A 67 -7.44 11.95 15.49
C LEU A 67 -7.98 12.92 14.42
N GLU A 68 -8.43 12.41 13.28
CA GLU A 68 -9.07 13.20 12.21
C GLU A 68 -10.36 13.88 12.72
N ARG A 69 -11.20 13.16 13.48
CA ARG A 69 -12.41 13.75 14.10
C ARG A 69 -12.09 14.88 15.09
N ARG A 70 -10.90 14.87 15.69
CA ARG A 70 -10.40 15.95 16.54
C ARG A 70 -9.65 17.04 15.74
N GLY A 71 -9.75 17.01 14.41
CA GLY A 71 -9.17 17.99 13.51
C GLY A 71 -7.67 17.81 13.25
N ALA A 72 -7.05 16.66 13.56
CA ALA A 72 -5.68 16.40 13.20
C ALA A 72 -5.54 16.07 11.71
N THR A 73 -4.42 16.49 11.09
CA THR A 73 -4.05 16.03 9.76
C THR A 73 -3.38 14.65 9.86
N VAL A 74 -3.83 13.68 9.06
CA VAL A 74 -3.25 12.34 9.01
C VAL A 74 -2.84 12.00 7.57
N LEU A 75 -1.62 11.54 7.37
CA LEU A 75 -1.04 11.09 6.10
C LEU A 75 -0.74 9.57 6.15
N ASN A 76 -1.32 8.73 5.28
CA ASN A 76 -2.52 9.05 4.51
C ASN A 76 -3.75 9.06 5.41
N SER A 77 -4.88 9.60 4.93
CA SER A 77 -6.10 9.57 5.73
C SER A 77 -6.49 8.15 6.14
N ALA A 78 -7.21 8.03 7.25
CA ALA A 78 -7.73 6.75 7.71
C ALA A 78 -8.63 6.06 6.67
N ALA A 79 -9.41 6.85 5.92
CA ALA A 79 -10.30 6.35 4.87
C ALA A 79 -9.49 5.78 3.69
N ALA A 80 -8.52 6.54 3.16
CA ALA A 80 -7.66 6.10 2.07
C ALA A 80 -6.81 4.88 2.45
N THR A 81 -6.30 4.86 3.70
CA THR A 81 -5.55 3.71 4.22
C THR A 81 -6.43 2.46 4.31
N ALA A 82 -7.65 2.57 4.86
CA ALA A 82 -8.58 1.45 4.98
C ALA A 82 -8.98 0.88 3.61
N LEU A 83 -9.20 1.75 2.63
CA LEU A 83 -9.54 1.36 1.25
C LEU A 83 -8.44 0.46 0.64
N CYS A 84 -7.18 0.80 0.85
CA CYS A 84 -6.05 -0.01 0.36
C CYS A 84 -5.85 -1.33 1.13
N GLN A 85 -6.50 -1.53 2.28
CA GLN A 85 -6.45 -2.79 3.01
C GLN A 85 -7.43 -3.82 2.48
N ASP A 86 -8.44 -3.46 1.70
CA ASP A 86 -9.43 -4.37 1.09
C ASP A 86 -9.27 -4.40 -0.43
N ARG A 87 -8.72 -5.49 -0.96
CA ARG A 87 -8.48 -5.67 -2.40
C ARG A 87 -9.75 -5.69 -3.25
N THR A 88 -10.91 -5.99 -2.65
CA THR A 88 -12.21 -5.86 -3.34
C THR A 88 -12.55 -4.40 -3.59
N GLU A 89 -12.47 -3.58 -2.53
CA GLU A 89 -12.75 -2.14 -2.62
C GLU A 89 -11.73 -1.42 -3.48
N MET A 90 -10.45 -1.77 -3.32
CA MET A 90 -9.34 -1.25 -4.13
C MET A 90 -9.58 -1.49 -5.63
N ALA A 91 -9.81 -2.74 -6.03
CA ALA A 91 -10.05 -3.09 -7.43
C ALA A 91 -11.32 -2.42 -7.97
N GLY A 92 -12.39 -2.41 -7.17
CA GLY A 92 -13.64 -1.76 -7.55
C GLY A 92 -13.46 -0.26 -7.83
N LEU A 93 -12.72 0.47 -6.98
CA LEU A 93 -12.45 1.88 -7.22
C LEU A 93 -11.55 2.10 -8.45
N ALA A 94 -10.45 1.33 -8.55
CA ALA A 94 -9.51 1.44 -9.67
C ALA A 94 -10.20 1.23 -11.02
N LEU A 95 -11.00 0.18 -11.15
CA LEU A 95 -11.73 -0.14 -12.38
C LEU A 95 -12.80 0.90 -12.72
N ARG A 96 -13.56 1.38 -11.73
CA ARG A 96 -14.54 2.46 -11.96
C ARG A 96 -13.89 3.77 -12.40
N ALA A 97 -12.67 4.03 -11.96
CA ALA A 97 -11.89 5.21 -12.37
C ALA A 97 -11.21 5.05 -13.73
N GLY A 98 -11.31 3.88 -14.36
CA GLY A 98 -10.66 3.61 -15.65
C GLY A 98 -9.17 3.32 -15.57
N LEU A 99 -8.61 3.08 -14.37
CA LEU A 99 -7.20 2.71 -14.22
C LEU A 99 -6.95 1.32 -14.82
N PRO A 100 -5.79 1.07 -15.44
CA PRO A 100 -5.41 -0.23 -15.97
C PRO A 100 -5.09 -1.22 -14.82
N PHE A 101 -6.11 -1.63 -14.10
CA PHE A 101 -6.01 -2.52 -12.94
C PHE A 101 -6.39 -3.95 -13.34
N ALA A 102 -5.65 -4.94 -12.83
CA ALA A 102 -5.92 -6.35 -13.10
C ALA A 102 -7.36 -6.71 -12.74
N ALA A 103 -8.07 -7.35 -13.66
CA ALA A 103 -9.44 -7.79 -13.45
C ALA A 103 -9.50 -8.66 -12.17
N THR A 104 -10.25 -8.19 -11.20
CA THR A 104 -10.29 -8.76 -9.85
C THR A 104 -11.73 -9.07 -9.48
N ARG A 105 -11.97 -10.27 -8.98
CA ARG A 105 -13.27 -10.67 -8.45
C ARG A 105 -13.14 -11.22 -7.03
N THR A 106 -14.07 -10.86 -6.18
CA THR A 106 -14.26 -11.51 -4.88
C THR A 106 -14.97 -12.83 -5.12
N VAL A 107 -14.47 -13.89 -4.48
CA VAL A 107 -15.14 -15.20 -4.49
C VAL A 107 -15.73 -15.48 -3.12
N GLY A 108 -16.70 -16.39 -3.06
CA GLY A 108 -17.25 -16.91 -1.81
C GLY A 108 -16.20 -17.64 -0.99
N PRO A 109 -16.58 -18.53 -0.06
CA PRO A 109 -15.61 -19.32 0.70
C PRO A 109 -14.61 -19.99 -0.25
N PHE A 110 -13.31 -19.81 0.01
CA PHE A 110 -12.28 -20.23 -0.93
C PHE A 110 -12.32 -21.74 -1.22
N SER A 111 -12.56 -22.55 -0.21
CA SER A 111 -12.71 -24.00 -0.36
C SER A 111 -13.88 -24.39 -1.26
N GLU A 112 -15.03 -23.75 -1.14
CA GLU A 112 -16.21 -24.02 -1.97
C GLU A 112 -15.98 -23.61 -3.42
N TRP A 113 -15.46 -22.41 -3.63
CA TRP A 113 -15.16 -21.91 -4.97
C TRP A 113 -14.15 -22.79 -5.72
N ALA A 114 -13.06 -23.19 -5.03
CA ALA A 114 -12.03 -24.05 -5.61
C ALA A 114 -12.52 -25.48 -5.98
N CYS A 115 -13.56 -25.97 -5.30
CA CYS A 115 -14.18 -27.25 -5.61
C CYS A 115 -15.19 -27.17 -6.75
N GLY A 116 -15.89 -26.03 -6.88
CA GLY A 116 -17.03 -25.90 -7.78
C GLY A 116 -16.69 -25.48 -9.21
N SER A 117 -15.48 -25.01 -9.50
CA SER A 117 -15.14 -24.44 -10.80
C SER A 117 -13.79 -24.91 -11.31
N PRO A 118 -13.75 -25.62 -12.46
CA PRO A 118 -12.48 -25.87 -13.14
C PRO A 118 -11.89 -24.52 -13.61
N LEU A 119 -10.58 -24.35 -13.53
CA LEU A 119 -9.88 -23.20 -14.08
C LEU A 119 -9.80 -23.34 -15.60
N ALA A 120 -10.23 -22.30 -16.30
CA ALA A 120 -10.07 -22.18 -17.75
C ALA A 120 -8.71 -21.58 -18.15
N ALA A 121 -8.06 -20.83 -17.22
CA ALA A 121 -6.79 -20.16 -17.43
C ALA A 121 -6.11 -19.91 -16.08
N PRO A 122 -4.79 -19.66 -16.05
CA PRO A 122 -4.06 -19.32 -14.82
C PRO A 122 -4.65 -18.10 -14.11
N VAL A 123 -4.65 -18.16 -12.77
CA VAL A 123 -5.12 -17.07 -11.92
C VAL A 123 -4.11 -16.74 -10.81
N VAL A 124 -4.21 -15.54 -10.28
CA VAL A 124 -3.53 -15.15 -9.03
C VAL A 124 -4.56 -15.05 -7.92
N VAL A 125 -4.37 -15.85 -6.88
CA VAL A 125 -5.21 -15.84 -5.68
C VAL A 125 -4.53 -14.99 -4.62
N LYS A 126 -5.23 -14.02 -4.07
CA LYS A 126 -4.72 -13.13 -3.00
C LYS A 126 -5.68 -13.11 -1.83
N SER A 127 -5.17 -13.00 -0.60
CA SER A 127 -6.01 -12.63 0.53
C SER A 127 -6.79 -11.36 0.20
N ARG A 128 -8.06 -11.28 0.58
CA ARG A 128 -8.85 -10.06 0.41
C ARG A 128 -8.25 -8.89 1.16
N HIS A 129 -7.80 -9.13 2.40
CA HIS A 129 -7.21 -8.09 3.24
C HIS A 129 -5.69 -8.14 3.19
N ASN A 130 -5.10 -7.00 2.81
CA ASN A 130 -3.66 -6.83 2.72
C ASN A 130 -3.03 -6.82 4.13
N ARG A 131 -2.13 -7.77 4.42
CA ARG A 131 -1.40 -7.87 5.69
C ARG A 131 -0.07 -8.60 5.50
N LYS A 132 0.81 -8.49 6.49
CA LYS A 132 2.07 -9.25 6.47
C LYS A 132 1.77 -10.76 6.50
N GLY A 133 2.31 -11.48 5.52
CA GLY A 133 2.13 -12.93 5.41
C GLY A 133 0.76 -13.35 4.85
N ASP A 134 0.08 -12.47 4.14
CA ASP A 134 -1.12 -12.80 3.40
C ASP A 134 -0.83 -13.73 2.21
N LEU A 135 -1.87 -14.40 1.73
CA LEU A 135 -1.78 -15.25 0.55
C LEU A 135 -1.60 -14.39 -0.71
N VAL A 136 -0.56 -14.67 -1.47
CA VAL A 136 -0.38 -14.24 -2.86
C VAL A 136 0.23 -15.42 -3.59
N ALA A 137 -0.55 -16.09 -4.44
CA ALA A 137 -0.09 -17.28 -5.14
C ALA A 137 -0.74 -17.40 -6.53
N ARG A 138 0.00 -17.95 -7.49
CA ARG A 138 -0.50 -18.33 -8.79
C ARG A 138 -1.00 -19.76 -8.74
N ALA A 139 -2.09 -20.03 -9.44
CA ALA A 139 -2.57 -21.38 -9.75
C ALA A 139 -2.72 -21.50 -11.25
N ASP A 140 -1.99 -22.45 -11.86
CA ASP A 140 -2.02 -22.69 -13.29
C ASP A 140 -3.15 -23.64 -13.69
N ASP A 141 -3.58 -24.49 -12.75
CA ASP A 141 -4.64 -25.45 -12.95
C ASP A 141 -5.54 -25.64 -11.71
N THR A 142 -6.58 -26.44 -11.90
CA THR A 142 -7.55 -26.75 -10.84
C THR A 142 -6.95 -27.54 -9.67
N ALA A 143 -5.91 -28.34 -9.90
CA ALA A 143 -5.27 -29.13 -8.84
C ALA A 143 -4.46 -28.23 -7.89
N GLU A 144 -3.70 -27.29 -8.46
CA GLU A 144 -2.99 -26.26 -7.69
C GLU A 144 -3.95 -25.35 -6.94
N LEU A 145 -5.03 -24.89 -7.57
CA LEU A 145 -6.07 -24.10 -6.92
C LEU A 145 -6.64 -24.81 -5.69
N ARG A 146 -6.98 -26.11 -5.83
CA ARG A 146 -7.48 -26.92 -4.72
C ARG A 146 -6.43 -27.13 -3.62
N ALA A 147 -5.15 -27.23 -3.99
CA ALA A 147 -4.06 -27.31 -3.02
C ALA A 147 -3.96 -26.03 -2.18
N LEU A 148 -4.03 -24.87 -2.81
CA LEU A 148 -4.08 -23.58 -2.12
C LEU A 148 -5.30 -23.47 -1.20
N ALA A 149 -6.49 -23.87 -1.67
CA ALA A 149 -7.70 -23.83 -0.86
C ALA A 149 -7.65 -24.76 0.36
N ARG A 150 -6.96 -25.90 0.28
CA ARG A 150 -6.71 -26.77 1.44
C ARG A 150 -5.76 -26.13 2.46
N ALA A 151 -4.76 -25.39 1.99
CA ALA A 151 -3.81 -24.69 2.86
C ALA A 151 -4.43 -23.46 3.54
N TRP A 152 -5.41 -22.82 2.89
CA TRP A 152 -6.04 -21.55 3.30
C TRP A 152 -7.58 -21.64 3.33
N PRO A 153 -8.19 -22.65 4.00
CA PRO A 153 -9.60 -22.99 3.81
C PRO A 153 -10.59 -21.91 4.25
N ARG A 154 -10.21 -21.05 5.17
CA ARG A 154 -11.06 -19.98 5.73
C ARG A 154 -10.61 -18.58 5.32
N GLU A 155 -9.56 -18.46 4.51
CA GLU A 155 -9.07 -17.15 4.07
C GLU A 155 -10.07 -16.50 3.10
N PRO A 156 -10.57 -15.29 3.37
CA PRO A 156 -11.28 -14.51 2.37
C PRO A 156 -10.32 -14.12 1.26
N VAL A 157 -10.65 -14.46 0.02
CA VAL A 157 -9.74 -14.22 -1.11
C VAL A 157 -10.40 -13.43 -2.23
N VAL A 158 -9.55 -12.77 -3.01
CA VAL A 158 -9.85 -12.27 -4.34
C VAL A 158 -9.06 -13.06 -5.36
N VAL A 159 -9.60 -13.14 -6.57
CA VAL A 159 -8.98 -13.82 -7.70
C VAL A 159 -8.76 -12.79 -8.80
N GLN A 160 -7.52 -12.70 -9.24
CA GLN A 160 -7.11 -11.89 -10.39
C GLN A 160 -6.77 -12.80 -11.57
N GLU A 161 -7.11 -12.38 -12.79
CA GLU A 161 -6.60 -13.02 -13.98
C GLU A 161 -5.09 -12.89 -14.06
N TYR A 162 -4.40 -13.99 -14.34
CA TYR A 162 -2.96 -13.93 -14.56
C TYR A 162 -2.68 -13.31 -15.94
N ALA A 163 -2.03 -12.16 -15.94
CA ALA A 163 -1.56 -11.52 -17.16
C ALA A 163 -0.12 -11.98 -17.46
N PRO A 164 0.14 -12.58 -18.63
CA PRO A 164 1.50 -12.89 -19.07
C PRO A 164 2.37 -11.64 -19.04
N ASN A 165 3.59 -11.79 -18.51
CA ASN A 165 4.55 -10.71 -18.37
C ASN A 165 5.98 -11.26 -18.41
N ASN A 166 6.96 -10.39 -18.37
CA ASN A 166 8.37 -10.75 -18.47
C ASN A 166 8.99 -11.27 -17.13
N GLY A 167 8.16 -11.51 -16.10
CA GLY A 167 8.59 -12.00 -14.80
C GLY A 167 9.20 -10.93 -13.88
N TRP A 168 9.00 -9.65 -14.21
CA TRP A 168 9.42 -8.52 -13.38
C TRP A 168 8.22 -7.77 -12.81
N ASP A 169 8.25 -7.52 -11.51
CA ASP A 169 7.38 -6.57 -10.84
C ASP A 169 8.08 -5.21 -10.79
N HIS A 170 7.39 -4.16 -11.18
CA HIS A 170 7.83 -2.79 -11.00
C HIS A 170 7.13 -2.20 -9.78
N LYS A 171 7.94 -1.72 -8.83
CA LYS A 171 7.47 -1.07 -7.61
C LYS A 171 7.67 0.44 -7.80
N LEU A 172 6.58 1.15 -7.98
CA LEU A 172 6.60 2.60 -8.06
C LEU A 172 6.04 3.17 -6.75
N TRP A 173 6.76 4.10 -6.14
CA TRP A 173 6.34 4.76 -4.92
C TRP A 173 6.18 6.24 -5.15
N ALA A 174 5.15 6.83 -4.55
CA ALA A 174 4.99 8.27 -4.50
C ALA A 174 5.09 8.78 -3.06
N ILE A 175 5.76 9.93 -2.90
CA ILE A 175 5.80 10.71 -1.67
C ILE A 175 5.54 12.18 -2.08
N GLY A 176 4.29 12.62 -1.92
CA GLY A 176 3.82 13.83 -2.56
C GLY A 176 3.95 13.74 -4.08
N GLU A 177 4.64 14.69 -4.67
CA GLU A 177 4.86 14.73 -6.13
C GLU A 177 6.08 13.92 -6.61
N ARG A 178 6.93 13.46 -5.69
CA ARG A 178 8.12 12.68 -6.04
C ARG A 178 7.77 11.22 -6.26
N VAL A 179 8.22 10.69 -7.39
CA VAL A 179 8.08 9.28 -7.75
C VAL A 179 9.45 8.60 -7.64
N PHE A 180 9.47 7.45 -7.00
CA PHE A 180 10.61 6.55 -6.87
C PHE A 180 10.27 5.23 -7.51
N ALA A 181 11.24 4.51 -8.04
CA ALA A 181 11.00 3.25 -8.70
C ALA A 181 12.06 2.20 -8.43
N ALA A 182 11.65 0.95 -8.46
CA ALA A 182 12.53 -0.21 -8.53
C ALA A 182 11.83 -1.33 -9.30
N ARG A 183 12.60 -2.26 -9.81
CA ARG A 183 12.09 -3.54 -10.33
C ARG A 183 12.68 -4.69 -9.54
N ARG A 184 11.96 -5.79 -9.48
CA ARG A 184 12.42 -7.05 -8.88
C ARG A 184 11.84 -8.25 -9.62
N ARG A 185 12.47 -9.41 -9.49
CA ARG A 185 11.81 -10.64 -9.93
C ARG A 185 10.54 -10.87 -9.14
N SER A 186 9.48 -11.22 -9.85
CA SER A 186 8.19 -11.49 -9.25
C SER A 186 8.27 -12.69 -8.30
N GLU A 187 7.56 -12.61 -7.18
CA GLU A 187 7.40 -13.76 -6.28
C GLU A 187 6.61 -14.91 -6.92
N LEU A 188 5.86 -14.62 -7.99
CA LEU A 188 5.14 -15.62 -8.79
C LEU A 188 6.02 -16.28 -9.87
N SER A 189 7.28 -15.84 -10.02
CA SER A 189 8.23 -16.45 -10.95
C SER A 189 8.86 -17.72 -10.36
N PRO A 190 9.32 -18.70 -11.20
CA PRO A 190 9.94 -19.97 -10.75
C PRO A 190 11.18 -19.73 -9.92
N GLY A 191 11.73 -18.81 -9.59
CA GLY A 191 12.88 -18.53 -8.70
C GLY A 191 12.50 -17.76 -7.45
N GLY A 192 11.21 -17.44 -7.29
CA GLY A 192 10.72 -16.61 -6.21
C GLY A 192 11.18 -15.15 -6.30
N ARG A 193 10.91 -14.42 -5.23
CA ARG A 193 11.16 -13.00 -5.12
C ARG A 193 12.66 -12.65 -5.17
N GLY A 194 13.04 -11.80 -6.12
CA GLY A 194 14.38 -11.25 -6.23
C GLY A 194 14.62 -10.00 -5.37
N ALA A 195 15.88 -9.50 -5.40
CA ALA A 195 16.23 -8.22 -4.79
C ALA A 195 15.59 -7.04 -5.55
N ASP A 196 15.30 -5.95 -4.81
CA ASP A 196 14.85 -4.70 -5.41
C ASP A 196 16.04 -4.00 -6.10
N LEU A 197 15.93 -3.77 -7.40
CA LEU A 197 16.89 -3.05 -8.24
C LEU A 197 16.34 -1.64 -8.48
N PRO A 198 16.94 -0.58 -7.92
CA PRO A 198 16.49 0.79 -8.15
C PRO A 198 16.44 1.13 -9.64
N LEU A 199 15.46 1.93 -10.03
CA LEU A 199 15.32 2.49 -11.37
C LEU A 199 15.29 4.00 -11.26
N SER A 200 15.93 4.69 -12.18
CA SER A 200 15.71 6.12 -12.32
C SER A 200 14.36 6.41 -12.99
N PRO A 201 13.75 7.58 -12.77
CA PRO A 201 12.49 7.94 -13.44
C PRO A 201 12.59 7.88 -14.97
N GLU A 202 13.75 8.12 -15.55
CA GLU A 202 14.01 8.11 -17.00
C GLU A 202 14.02 6.68 -17.58
N GLU A 203 14.24 5.67 -16.74
CA GLU A 203 14.20 4.25 -17.13
C GLU A 203 12.78 3.68 -17.15
N LEU A 204 11.79 4.45 -16.64
CA LEU A 204 10.39 4.02 -16.67
C LEU A 204 9.81 4.15 -18.06
N PRO A 205 8.95 3.21 -18.50
CA PRO A 205 8.18 3.38 -19.71
C PRO A 205 7.35 4.67 -19.68
N SER A 206 7.18 5.28 -20.86
CA SER A 206 6.41 6.53 -20.99
C SER A 206 5.02 6.41 -20.37
N GLY A 207 4.60 7.44 -19.65
CA GLY A 207 3.28 7.51 -19.02
C GLY A 207 3.18 6.86 -17.62
N TRP A 208 4.12 5.99 -17.21
CA TRP A 208 3.98 5.28 -15.93
C TRP A 208 4.04 6.21 -14.72
N ALA A 209 4.91 7.22 -14.75
CA ALA A 209 4.93 8.23 -13.67
C ALA A 209 3.63 9.05 -13.62
N GLY A 210 3.01 9.31 -14.77
CA GLY A 210 1.67 9.92 -14.86
C GLY A 210 0.59 9.04 -14.25
N LEU A 211 0.61 7.73 -14.58
CA LEU A 211 -0.31 6.74 -14.02
C LEU A 211 -0.21 6.67 -12.48
N VAL A 212 1.01 6.74 -11.92
CA VAL A 212 1.17 6.76 -10.45
C VAL A 212 0.49 7.98 -9.85
N ARG A 213 0.63 9.17 -10.45
CA ARG A 213 -0.04 10.40 -9.96
C ARG A 213 -1.56 10.28 -10.05
N GLU A 214 -2.07 9.68 -11.12
CA GLU A 214 -3.50 9.40 -11.30
C GLU A 214 -4.04 8.48 -10.20
N VAL A 215 -3.30 7.40 -9.88
CA VAL A 215 -3.63 6.53 -8.74
C VAL A 215 -3.69 7.33 -7.44
N GLY A 216 -2.71 8.20 -7.18
CA GLY A 216 -2.71 9.07 -6.00
C GLY A 216 -3.95 9.95 -5.91
N ALA A 217 -4.37 10.54 -7.04
CA ALA A 217 -5.58 11.37 -7.11
C ALA A 217 -6.86 10.55 -6.88
N VAL A 218 -7.01 9.39 -7.53
CA VAL A 218 -8.19 8.51 -7.42
C VAL A 218 -8.35 7.97 -6.00
N PHE A 219 -7.26 7.58 -5.34
CA PHE A 219 -7.28 6.96 -4.01
C PHE A 219 -7.08 7.96 -2.86
N ALA A 220 -6.92 9.25 -3.17
CA ALA A 220 -6.57 10.30 -2.20
C ALA A 220 -5.34 9.92 -1.34
N LEU A 221 -4.29 9.43 -2.00
CA LEU A 221 -3.04 8.99 -1.39
C LEU A 221 -1.90 9.95 -1.70
N GLU A 222 -1.05 10.20 -0.70
CA GLU A 222 0.14 11.05 -0.84
C GLU A 222 1.45 10.29 -0.57
N VAL A 223 1.39 9.21 0.23
CA VAL A 223 2.50 8.30 0.49
C VAL A 223 2.02 6.89 0.16
N PHE A 224 2.37 6.39 -1.01
CA PHE A 224 1.84 5.11 -1.47
C PHE A 224 2.79 4.38 -2.42
N GLY A 225 2.49 3.13 -2.70
CA GLY A 225 3.14 2.30 -3.70
C GLY A 225 2.14 1.70 -4.66
N VAL A 226 2.54 1.58 -5.91
CA VAL A 226 1.80 0.92 -6.98
C VAL A 226 2.66 -0.21 -7.52
N ASP A 227 2.12 -1.42 -7.51
CA ASP A 227 2.76 -2.58 -8.09
C ASP A 227 2.26 -2.75 -9.53
N ILE A 228 3.16 -2.65 -10.49
CA ILE A 228 2.86 -2.67 -11.93
C ILE A 228 3.64 -3.80 -12.60
N ILE A 229 2.98 -4.53 -13.49
CA ILE A 229 3.63 -5.43 -14.43
C ILE A 229 3.53 -4.86 -15.85
N ASP A 230 4.59 -5.11 -16.66
CA ASP A 230 4.58 -4.83 -18.09
C ASP A 230 4.00 -6.04 -18.83
N THR A 231 2.83 -5.85 -19.44
CA THR A 231 2.17 -6.90 -20.23
C THR A 231 2.65 -6.96 -21.67
N GLY A 232 3.62 -6.13 -22.03
CA GLY A 232 4.29 -6.07 -23.31
C GLY A 232 4.42 -4.67 -23.85
N GLY A 233 5.63 -4.32 -24.33
CA GLY A 233 5.90 -3.03 -24.95
C GLY A 233 5.73 -1.80 -24.04
N GLY A 234 5.86 -1.95 -22.73
CA GLY A 234 5.64 -0.87 -21.77
C GLY A 234 4.16 -0.64 -21.40
N THR A 235 3.27 -1.59 -21.76
CA THR A 235 1.85 -1.52 -21.38
C THR A 235 1.66 -1.85 -19.90
N PRO A 236 1.27 -0.87 -19.05
CA PRO A 236 1.16 -1.09 -17.62
C PRO A 236 -0.11 -1.85 -17.24
N LEU A 237 0.01 -2.76 -16.28
CA LEU A 237 -1.12 -3.34 -15.56
C LEU A 237 -0.85 -3.24 -14.06
N ILE A 238 -1.69 -2.51 -13.35
CA ILE A 238 -1.63 -2.38 -11.90
C ILE A 238 -2.16 -3.68 -11.27
N VAL A 239 -1.38 -4.25 -10.35
CA VAL A 239 -1.75 -5.50 -9.66
C VAL A 239 -1.96 -5.33 -8.16
N ASP A 240 -1.46 -4.24 -7.56
CA ASP A 240 -1.69 -3.89 -6.15
C ASP A 240 -1.41 -2.41 -5.89
N ILE A 241 -2.06 -1.83 -4.85
CA ILE A 241 -1.83 -0.46 -4.38
C ILE A 241 -1.69 -0.50 -2.86
N ASN A 242 -0.62 0.11 -2.34
CA ASN A 242 -0.27 0.04 -0.93
C ASN A 242 -0.18 1.44 -0.31
N ALA A 243 -1.00 1.72 0.71
CA ALA A 243 -0.89 2.94 1.50
C ALA A 243 0.35 2.86 2.41
N PHE A 244 1.15 3.90 2.39
CA PHE A 244 2.36 4.09 3.20
C PHE A 244 3.31 2.88 3.24
N PRO A 245 3.81 2.40 2.08
CA PRO A 245 4.70 1.24 2.00
C PRO A 245 6.10 1.53 2.57
N GLY A 246 6.92 0.50 2.67
CA GLY A 246 8.36 0.66 2.86
C GLY A 246 9.02 1.02 1.53
N VAL A 247 9.46 2.25 1.36
CA VAL A 247 10.20 2.71 0.18
C VAL A 247 11.67 2.31 0.35
N ARG A 248 12.04 1.18 -0.26
CA ARG A 248 13.35 0.55 -0.03
C ARG A 248 14.39 1.01 -1.05
N ASN A 249 15.66 1.10 -0.60
CA ASN A 249 16.80 1.44 -1.46
C ASN A 249 16.62 2.77 -2.22
N GLN A 250 15.89 3.73 -1.62
CA GLN A 250 15.67 5.07 -2.17
C GLN A 250 16.18 6.10 -1.16
N PRO A 251 17.46 6.52 -1.24
CA PRO A 251 18.09 7.36 -0.21
C PRO A 251 17.44 8.72 -0.04
N GLU A 252 16.75 9.23 -1.04
CA GLU A 252 16.07 10.53 -0.98
C GLU A 252 14.63 10.45 -0.46
N ALA A 253 14.09 9.25 -0.25
CA ALA A 253 12.70 9.08 0.22
C ALA A 253 12.47 9.66 1.63
N PRO A 254 13.37 9.53 2.62
CA PRO A 254 13.21 10.19 3.91
C PRO A 254 13.11 11.72 3.82
N ALA A 255 13.92 12.35 2.99
CA ALA A 255 13.88 13.81 2.78
C ALA A 255 12.58 14.25 2.10
N ALA A 256 12.09 13.47 1.12
CA ALA A 256 10.79 13.71 0.49
C ALA A 256 9.64 13.60 1.51
N LEU A 257 9.69 12.61 2.39
CA LEU A 257 8.68 12.43 3.44
C LEU A 257 8.72 13.57 4.47
N ALA A 258 9.90 13.98 4.94
CA ALA A 258 10.06 15.12 5.84
C ALA A 258 9.48 16.41 5.22
N SER A 259 9.80 16.68 3.97
CA SER A 259 9.29 17.86 3.23
C SER A 259 7.76 17.83 3.07
N LEU A 260 7.19 16.68 2.73
CA LEU A 260 5.72 16.51 2.65
C LEU A 260 5.07 16.74 4.02
N THR A 261 5.63 16.16 5.08
CA THR A 261 5.14 16.30 6.45
C THR A 261 5.06 17.78 6.86
N LEU A 262 6.10 18.56 6.58
CA LEU A 262 6.15 19.99 6.90
C LEU A 262 5.12 20.80 6.12
N ARG A 263 4.92 20.52 4.84
CA ARG A 263 3.88 21.18 4.03
C ARG A 263 2.51 20.94 4.62
N ARG A 264 2.16 19.67 4.92
CA ARG A 264 0.83 19.31 5.46
C ARG A 264 0.59 19.84 6.86
N ALA A 265 1.62 19.92 7.70
CA ALA A 265 1.52 20.58 9.00
C ALA A 265 1.36 22.11 8.88
N GLY A 266 1.94 22.74 7.83
CA GLY A 266 1.82 24.16 7.54
C GLY A 266 0.46 24.57 6.99
N ASP A 267 -0.16 23.73 6.14
CA ASP A 267 -1.49 23.98 5.55
C ASP A 267 -2.56 24.16 6.63
N ARG A 268 -2.47 23.42 7.73
CA ARG A 268 -3.38 23.57 8.88
C ARG A 268 -3.32 24.94 9.56
N ARG A 269 -2.20 25.63 9.48
CA ARG A 269 -2.00 26.94 10.14
C ARG A 269 -2.47 28.12 9.33
N ARG A 270 -2.84 27.90 8.06
CA ARG A 270 -3.45 28.94 7.23
C ARG A 270 -4.94 28.95 7.49
N PRO A 271 -5.53 30.03 8.08
CA PRO A 271 -6.99 30.12 8.19
C PRO A 271 -7.56 30.10 6.76
N HIS A 272 -8.62 29.32 6.56
CA HIS A 272 -9.42 29.43 5.35
C HIS A 272 -9.98 30.86 5.31
N VAL A 273 -9.42 31.69 4.45
CA VAL A 273 -9.92 33.05 4.12
C VAL A 273 -11.12 32.88 3.20
#